data_3c998aa9833f5814255f592d4f9620c1
#
_entry.id   3c998aa9833f5814255f592d4f9620c1
#
_cell.length_a   1.000
_cell.length_b   1.000
_cell.length_c   1.000
_cell.angle_alpha   90.00
_cell.angle_beta   90.00
_cell.angle_gamma   90.00
#
_symmetry.space_group_name_H-M   'P 1'
#
loop_
_entity.id
_entity.type
_entity.pdbx_description
1 polymer ?
#
loop_
_entity_poly.entity_id
_entity_poly.type
_entity_poly.pdbx_seq_one_letter_code
_entity_poly.pdbx_strand_id
1 'polypeptide(L)'
;MKKHAIIPIFIPHRGCPNDCVFCNQRKITARTTAPTADEVKNTIDTWLTTLGEVPTVEIAFYGGSFTGLELEEQSSYLAIAKEYKDRGLIDKIHLSTRPDYIDKDILDNLKAYSVDTIELGVQSFDDEVLRKSNRGHTSAAVYEAVSLIKEYGFEFGIQLMIGLPGDSLETCIYSAKETVKLKPSLTRLYPTIVIDDTELLEMYERGEYQPLSREEAITRTAAMYKILDDAGITIMRVGLKSTDIIGEGGSINGGTYHPAFRQLVEGRIARDEIEPQLDRIVDEIRERRDKSCELIANHLQGRDLVNESFNQQRLSRVKVDVFSSPKWFSNAVGNGGENKKYFEEKYPELSIKFRVDDSLEAAQFRINCNT
;
A
#
# COMPACT_ATOMS: atom_id res chain seq x y z
N MET A 1 -15.04 -2.98 15.15
CA MET A 1 -14.00 -3.04 16.21
C MET A 1 -12.63 -3.21 15.58
N LYS A 2 -11.60 -2.52 16.06
CA LYS A 2 -10.21 -2.77 15.64
C LYS A 2 -9.84 -4.20 16.05
N LYS A 3 -9.29 -4.99 15.13
CA LYS A 3 -8.86 -6.37 15.40
C LYS A 3 -7.39 -6.45 15.86
N HIS A 4 -6.61 -5.39 15.63
CA HIS A 4 -5.18 -5.33 15.85
C HIS A 4 -4.74 -3.90 16.18
N ALA A 5 -3.87 -3.74 17.17
CA ALA A 5 -3.26 -2.48 17.55
C ALA A 5 -1.74 -2.63 17.61
N ILE A 6 -1.03 -1.60 17.16
CA ILE A 6 0.43 -1.52 17.19
C ILE A 6 0.82 -0.36 18.09
N ILE A 7 1.65 -0.63 19.07
CA ILE A 7 2.34 0.35 19.91
C ILE A 7 3.71 0.62 19.29
N PRO A 8 3.90 1.75 18.58
CA PRO A 8 5.14 2.00 17.87
C PRO A 8 6.20 2.60 18.80
N ILE A 9 7.38 2.01 18.82
CA ILE A 9 8.58 2.54 19.44
C ILE A 9 9.56 2.93 18.35
N PHE A 10 9.88 4.23 18.25
CA PHE A 10 10.78 4.72 17.21
C PHE A 10 12.21 4.88 17.76
N ILE A 11 13.16 4.18 17.14
CA ILE A 11 14.60 4.26 17.44
C ILE A 11 15.28 4.88 16.20
N PRO A 12 15.45 6.22 16.17
CA PRO A 12 15.95 6.90 14.97
C PRO A 12 17.43 6.67 14.75
N HIS A 13 17.83 6.53 13.48
CA HIS A 13 19.19 6.53 12.93
C HIS A 13 20.28 5.64 13.57
N ARG A 14 19.97 4.87 14.58
CA ARG A 14 20.96 3.95 15.16
C ARG A 14 20.91 2.61 14.43
N GLY A 15 22.05 1.96 14.31
CA GLY A 15 22.17 0.67 13.64
C GLY A 15 22.12 0.72 12.11
N CYS A 16 22.13 1.90 11.47
CA CYS A 16 22.11 2.00 10.02
C CYS A 16 23.32 2.81 9.52
N PRO A 17 24.39 2.17 8.99
CA PRO A 17 25.58 2.85 8.50
C PRO A 17 25.43 3.40 7.08
N ASN A 18 24.38 3.01 6.33
CA ASN A 18 24.18 3.42 4.96
C ASN A 18 23.21 4.59 4.87
N ASP A 19 23.66 5.65 4.20
CA ASP A 19 22.82 6.79 3.85
C ASP A 19 22.11 6.48 2.51
N CYS A 20 20.96 5.78 2.60
CA CYS A 20 20.12 5.59 1.43
C CYS A 20 19.65 6.94 0.90
N VAL A 21 19.72 7.16 -0.42
CA VAL A 21 19.46 8.47 -1.04
C VAL A 21 18.13 9.11 -0.65
N PHE A 22 17.13 8.29 -0.32
CA PHE A 22 15.77 8.73 0.04
C PHE A 22 15.54 8.93 1.54
N CYS A 23 16.52 8.64 2.40
CA CYS A 23 16.29 8.45 3.82
C CYS A 23 16.76 9.63 4.66
N ASN A 24 15.85 10.22 5.43
CA ASN A 24 16.15 11.12 6.53
C ASN A 24 15.32 10.69 7.75
N GLN A 25 15.87 9.80 8.57
CA GLN A 25 15.18 9.23 9.72
C GLN A 25 14.79 10.30 10.76
N ARG A 26 15.59 11.35 10.92
CA ARG A 26 15.30 12.43 11.87
C ARG A 26 14.00 13.15 11.51
N LYS A 27 13.76 13.37 10.20
CA LYS A 27 12.54 14.01 9.69
C LYS A 27 11.37 13.04 9.63
N ILE A 28 11.61 11.78 9.23
CA ILE A 28 10.55 10.76 9.13
C ILE A 28 9.96 10.42 10.50
N THR A 29 10.79 10.32 11.55
CA THR A 29 10.34 9.93 12.90
C THR A 29 10.04 11.11 13.82
N ALA A 30 10.39 12.33 13.41
CA ALA A 30 10.35 13.54 14.24
C ALA A 30 11.13 13.39 15.58
N ARG A 31 12.13 12.50 15.62
CA ARG A 31 12.99 12.22 16.79
C ARG A 31 14.45 12.31 16.41
N THR A 32 15.25 12.91 17.30
CA THR A 32 16.70 13.08 17.12
C THR A 32 17.53 12.15 17.99
N THR A 33 16.93 11.59 19.04
CA THR A 33 17.60 10.71 20.00
C THR A 33 16.83 9.40 20.18
N ALA A 34 17.54 8.32 20.47
CA ALA A 34 16.93 7.06 20.85
C ALA A 34 16.19 7.23 22.20
N PRO A 35 15.03 6.58 22.37
CA PRO A 35 14.26 6.67 23.60
C PRO A 35 15.00 5.95 24.76
N THR A 36 14.92 6.52 25.95
CA THR A 36 15.34 5.84 27.18
C THR A 36 14.39 4.72 27.55
N ALA A 37 14.82 3.81 28.42
CA ALA A 37 13.98 2.73 28.94
C ALA A 37 12.66 3.24 29.54
N ASP A 38 12.73 4.35 30.30
CA ASP A 38 11.55 4.96 30.93
C ASP A 38 10.60 5.57 29.89
N GLU A 39 11.13 6.20 28.83
CA GLU A 39 10.31 6.73 27.72
C GLU A 39 9.61 5.60 26.97
N VAL A 40 10.28 4.45 26.76
CA VAL A 40 9.66 3.27 26.14
C VAL A 40 8.51 2.76 27.00
N LYS A 41 8.74 2.56 28.32
CA LYS A 41 7.70 2.13 29.25
C LYS A 41 6.53 3.09 29.30
N ASN A 42 6.79 4.39 29.43
CA ASN A 42 5.76 5.41 29.45
C ASN A 42 4.95 5.44 28.13
N THR A 43 5.60 5.22 26.99
CA THR A 43 4.91 5.11 25.70
C THR A 43 3.97 3.91 25.70
N ILE A 44 4.44 2.74 26.11
CA ILE A 44 3.63 1.51 26.16
C ILE A 44 2.44 1.71 27.11
N ASP A 45 2.68 2.17 28.32
CA ASP A 45 1.64 2.40 29.33
C ASP A 45 0.57 3.38 28.83
N THR A 46 0.99 4.49 28.25
CA THR A 46 0.08 5.47 27.66
C THR A 46 -0.81 4.85 26.57
N TRP A 47 -0.23 4.07 25.65
CA TRP A 47 -1.01 3.39 24.64
C TRP A 47 -2.01 2.41 25.23
N LEU A 48 -1.59 1.57 26.20
CA LEU A 48 -2.43 0.60 26.84
C LEU A 48 -3.65 1.22 27.54
N THR A 49 -3.54 2.43 28.08
CA THR A 49 -4.69 3.13 28.68
C THR A 49 -5.71 3.61 27.62
N THR A 50 -5.27 3.81 26.37
CA THR A 50 -6.14 4.29 25.27
C THR A 50 -6.71 3.17 24.41
N LEU A 51 -6.15 1.98 24.48
CA LEU A 51 -6.63 0.81 23.77
C LEU A 51 -7.83 0.22 24.57
N GLY A 52 -9.01 0.19 23.93
CA GLY A 52 -10.12 -0.61 24.42
C GLY A 52 -9.86 -2.09 24.21
N GLU A 53 -10.89 -2.92 24.23
CA GLU A 53 -10.77 -4.36 23.93
C GLU A 53 -10.32 -4.53 22.44
N VAL A 54 -9.05 -4.89 22.26
CA VAL A 54 -8.44 -5.19 20.96
C VAL A 54 -7.90 -6.62 21.02
N PRO A 55 -8.30 -7.51 20.10
CA PRO A 55 -7.91 -8.93 20.13
C PRO A 55 -6.40 -9.17 20.04
N THR A 56 -5.65 -8.30 19.38
CA THR A 56 -4.19 -8.42 19.25
C THR A 56 -3.53 -7.07 19.45
N VAL A 57 -2.64 -6.99 20.43
CA VAL A 57 -1.80 -5.82 20.71
C VAL A 57 -0.34 -6.20 20.50
N GLU A 58 0.39 -5.43 19.68
CA GLU A 58 1.82 -5.66 19.49
C GLU A 58 2.65 -4.42 19.80
N ILE A 59 3.84 -4.62 20.38
CA ILE A 59 4.89 -3.61 20.44
C ILE A 59 5.74 -3.76 19.17
N ALA A 60 5.96 -2.66 18.45
CA ALA A 60 6.75 -2.67 17.23
C ALA A 60 7.87 -1.63 17.28
N PHE A 61 9.11 -2.09 17.09
CA PHE A 61 10.29 -1.24 17.01
C PHE A 61 10.52 -0.83 15.56
N TYR A 62 10.48 0.49 15.32
CA TYR A 62 10.64 1.12 14.00
C TYR A 62 11.72 2.19 14.02
N GLY A 63 12.10 2.68 12.87
CA GLY A 63 13.03 3.80 12.69
C GLY A 63 14.24 3.39 11.87
N GLY A 64 15.41 3.24 12.51
CA GLY A 64 16.61 2.74 11.86
C GLY A 64 16.54 1.23 11.57
N SER A 65 17.70 0.58 11.62
CA SER A 65 17.78 -0.88 11.50
C SER A 65 17.95 -1.47 12.91
N PHE A 66 16.89 -2.10 13.44
CA PHE A 66 16.91 -2.56 14.85
C PHE A 66 18.06 -3.53 15.12
N THR A 67 18.28 -4.51 14.24
CA THR A 67 19.33 -5.51 14.39
C THR A 67 20.74 -5.00 14.03
N GLY A 68 20.84 -3.77 13.57
CA GLY A 68 22.12 -3.06 13.42
C GLY A 68 22.58 -2.31 14.68
N LEU A 69 21.77 -2.33 15.76
CA LEU A 69 22.20 -1.87 17.07
C LEU A 69 23.16 -2.91 17.70
N GLU A 70 23.98 -2.49 18.65
CA GLU A 70 24.76 -3.43 19.47
C GLU A 70 23.82 -4.41 20.19
N LEU A 71 24.22 -5.68 20.32
CA LEU A 71 23.39 -6.73 20.95
C LEU A 71 22.90 -6.37 22.34
N GLU A 72 23.71 -5.70 23.15
CA GLU A 72 23.34 -5.24 24.49
C GLU A 72 22.22 -4.21 24.43
N GLU A 73 22.25 -3.28 23.46
CA GLU A 73 21.22 -2.27 23.27
C GLU A 73 19.92 -2.91 22.74
N GLN A 74 20.01 -3.84 21.77
CA GLN A 74 18.86 -4.62 21.32
C GLN A 74 18.19 -5.32 22.50
N SER A 75 18.98 -6.02 23.30
CA SER A 75 18.52 -6.78 24.48
C SER A 75 17.83 -5.89 25.50
N SER A 76 18.33 -4.69 25.72
CA SER A 76 17.73 -3.74 26.66
C SER A 76 16.30 -3.32 26.26
N TYR A 77 16.06 -3.04 24.98
CA TYR A 77 14.72 -2.71 24.46
C TYR A 77 13.80 -3.94 24.43
N LEU A 78 14.33 -5.07 24.01
CA LEU A 78 13.57 -6.32 23.93
C LEU A 78 13.15 -6.83 25.31
N ALA A 79 14.00 -6.66 26.33
CA ALA A 79 13.66 -7.02 27.71
C ALA A 79 12.43 -6.27 28.21
N ILE A 80 12.30 -4.98 27.89
CA ILE A 80 11.11 -4.20 28.23
C ILE A 80 9.87 -4.79 27.54
N ALA A 81 9.92 -5.00 26.22
CA ALA A 81 8.79 -5.55 25.49
C ALA A 81 8.40 -6.94 25.97
N LYS A 82 9.40 -7.79 26.27
CA LYS A 82 9.17 -9.13 26.84
C LYS A 82 8.50 -9.07 28.21
N GLU A 83 8.88 -8.12 29.09
CA GLU A 83 8.21 -7.92 30.39
C GLU A 83 6.70 -7.71 30.22
N TYR A 84 6.28 -6.85 29.28
CA TYR A 84 4.85 -6.61 29.00
C TYR A 84 4.17 -7.84 28.39
N LYS A 85 4.87 -8.58 27.52
CA LYS A 85 4.36 -9.81 26.90
C LYS A 85 4.18 -10.91 27.96
N ASP A 86 5.15 -11.14 28.84
CA ASP A 86 5.10 -12.14 29.89
C ASP A 86 3.98 -11.85 30.92
N ARG A 87 3.62 -10.58 31.08
CA ARG A 87 2.47 -10.14 31.89
C ARG A 87 1.12 -10.25 31.15
N GLY A 88 1.11 -10.68 29.91
CA GLY A 88 -0.10 -10.79 29.08
C GLY A 88 -0.76 -9.45 28.71
N LEU A 89 0.01 -8.35 28.74
CA LEU A 89 -0.47 -7.01 28.38
C LEU A 89 -0.35 -6.73 26.87
N ILE A 90 0.49 -7.48 26.19
CA ILE A 90 0.62 -7.50 24.73
C ILE A 90 0.77 -8.93 24.22
N ASP A 91 0.47 -9.14 22.95
CA ASP A 91 0.49 -10.47 22.33
C ASP A 91 1.78 -10.72 21.53
N LYS A 92 2.29 -9.69 20.83
CA LYS A 92 3.41 -9.83 19.88
C LYS A 92 4.47 -8.75 20.05
N ILE A 93 5.71 -9.13 19.73
CA ILE A 93 6.85 -8.23 19.57
C ILE A 93 7.27 -8.26 18.10
N HIS A 94 7.35 -7.10 17.49
CA HIS A 94 7.67 -6.88 16.08
C HIS A 94 8.86 -5.92 15.99
N LEU A 95 9.71 -6.08 14.98
CA LEU A 95 10.77 -5.13 14.68
C LEU A 95 10.99 -4.98 13.18
N SER A 96 11.48 -3.81 12.78
CA SER A 96 11.89 -3.54 11.40
C SER A 96 13.41 -3.45 11.32
N THR A 97 13.97 -4.10 10.31
CA THR A 97 15.42 -4.12 10.09
C THR A 97 15.76 -4.28 8.61
N ARG A 98 17.06 -4.22 8.31
CA ARG A 98 17.64 -4.49 6.99
C ARG A 98 17.91 -6.00 6.84
N PRO A 99 17.83 -6.55 5.61
CA PRO A 99 18.11 -7.97 5.39
C PRO A 99 19.57 -8.34 5.66
N ASP A 100 20.52 -7.44 5.38
CA ASP A 100 21.96 -7.65 5.58
C ASP A 100 22.42 -7.58 7.05
N TYR A 101 21.49 -7.40 7.99
CA TYR A 101 21.73 -7.44 9.45
C TYR A 101 20.98 -8.59 10.13
N ILE A 102 20.83 -9.70 9.40
CA ILE A 102 20.28 -10.94 9.92
C ILE A 102 21.35 -12.02 9.86
N ASP A 103 21.74 -12.50 11.03
CA ASP A 103 22.63 -13.65 11.21
C ASP A 103 22.12 -14.51 12.39
N LYS A 104 22.85 -15.59 12.69
CA LYS A 104 22.43 -16.54 13.73
C LYS A 104 22.48 -15.94 15.12
N ASP A 105 23.50 -15.15 15.45
CA ASP A 105 23.66 -14.54 16.77
C ASP A 105 22.53 -13.54 17.03
N ILE A 106 22.16 -12.77 16.02
CA ILE A 106 20.99 -11.88 16.04
C ILE A 106 19.71 -12.68 16.27
N LEU A 107 19.48 -13.74 15.49
CA LEU A 107 18.25 -14.53 15.60
C LEU A 107 18.14 -15.26 16.93
N ASP A 108 19.25 -15.74 17.51
CA ASP A 108 19.32 -16.30 18.84
C ASP A 108 18.89 -15.28 19.90
N ASN A 109 19.41 -14.05 19.80
CA ASN A 109 19.02 -12.95 20.68
C ASN A 109 17.51 -12.65 20.55
N LEU A 110 16.99 -12.49 19.34
CA LEU A 110 15.57 -12.23 19.11
C LEU A 110 14.69 -13.36 19.68
N LYS A 111 15.13 -14.60 19.55
CA LYS A 111 14.42 -15.79 20.10
C LYS A 111 14.38 -15.77 21.62
N ALA A 112 15.48 -15.42 22.28
CA ALA A 112 15.57 -15.33 23.73
C ALA A 112 14.59 -14.30 24.32
N TYR A 113 14.29 -13.25 23.57
CA TYR A 113 13.32 -12.22 23.95
C TYR A 113 11.92 -12.40 23.36
N SER A 114 11.62 -13.58 22.81
CA SER A 114 10.27 -13.95 22.33
C SER A 114 9.72 -12.98 21.26
N VAL A 115 10.60 -12.50 20.36
CA VAL A 115 10.18 -11.76 19.16
C VAL A 115 9.33 -12.66 18.28
N ASP A 116 8.28 -12.12 17.66
CA ASP A 116 7.36 -12.87 16.80
C ASP A 116 7.58 -12.55 15.35
N THR A 117 7.72 -11.26 15.00
CA THR A 117 7.72 -10.79 13.60
C THR A 117 8.94 -9.93 13.29
N ILE A 118 9.62 -10.26 12.20
CA ILE A 118 10.74 -9.48 11.65
C ILE A 118 10.32 -8.88 10.31
N GLU A 119 10.24 -7.54 10.22
CA GLU A 119 9.94 -6.84 8.97
C GLU A 119 11.22 -6.39 8.28
N LEU A 120 11.44 -6.90 7.08
CA LEU A 120 12.64 -6.59 6.28
C LEU A 120 12.41 -5.39 5.38
N GLY A 121 13.22 -4.35 5.53
CA GLY A 121 13.27 -3.20 4.65
C GLY A 121 13.97 -3.53 3.33
N VAL A 122 13.36 -4.31 2.47
CA VAL A 122 13.91 -4.77 1.18
C VAL A 122 13.98 -3.62 0.17
N GLN A 123 12.91 -2.87 0.04
CA GLN A 123 12.65 -1.74 -0.84
C GLN A 123 12.47 -2.14 -2.32
N SER A 124 13.34 -2.94 -2.90
CA SER A 124 13.27 -3.50 -4.26
C SER A 124 13.98 -4.85 -4.32
N PHE A 125 13.61 -5.70 -5.28
CA PHE A 125 14.36 -6.90 -5.64
C PHE A 125 15.23 -6.71 -6.88
N ASP A 126 15.18 -5.53 -7.49
CA ASP A 126 16.07 -5.17 -8.60
C ASP A 126 17.36 -4.58 -8.06
N ASP A 127 18.49 -5.25 -8.33
CA ASP A 127 19.79 -4.86 -7.78
C ASP A 127 20.31 -3.52 -8.33
N GLU A 128 19.89 -3.12 -9.54
CA GLU A 128 20.25 -1.80 -10.08
C GLU A 128 19.47 -0.67 -9.38
N VAL A 129 18.19 -0.89 -9.05
CA VAL A 129 17.39 0.03 -8.23
C VAL A 129 17.99 0.14 -6.83
N LEU A 130 18.38 -0.98 -6.21
CA LEU A 130 19.03 -0.99 -4.90
C LEU A 130 20.36 -0.22 -4.94
N ARG A 131 21.19 -0.44 -5.97
CA ARG A 131 22.46 0.24 -6.16
C ARG A 131 22.28 1.75 -6.34
N LYS A 132 21.37 2.17 -7.23
CA LYS A 132 21.08 3.60 -7.46
C LYS A 132 20.49 4.30 -6.23
N SER A 133 19.84 3.56 -5.37
CA SER A 133 19.26 4.05 -4.12
C SER A 133 20.25 4.04 -2.95
N ASN A 134 21.51 3.68 -3.19
CA ASN A 134 22.55 3.51 -2.17
C ASN A 134 22.07 2.61 -1.00
N ARG A 135 21.34 1.51 -1.34
CA ARG A 135 20.72 0.67 -0.32
C ARG A 135 21.74 -0.17 0.45
N GLY A 136 22.91 -0.46 -0.14
CA GLY A 136 24.05 -1.15 0.49
C GLY A 136 23.89 -2.67 0.60
N HIS A 137 22.76 -3.25 0.22
CA HIS A 137 22.57 -4.70 0.08
C HIS A 137 22.04 -5.05 -1.31
N THR A 138 22.13 -6.32 -1.68
CA THR A 138 21.56 -6.89 -2.90
C THR A 138 20.32 -7.75 -2.59
N SER A 139 19.60 -8.16 -3.64
CA SER A 139 18.51 -9.11 -3.54
C SER A 139 18.95 -10.45 -2.92
N ALA A 140 20.18 -10.88 -3.14
CA ALA A 140 20.75 -12.11 -2.55
C ALA A 140 20.68 -12.09 -1.02
N ALA A 141 21.04 -10.97 -0.38
CA ALA A 141 20.95 -10.82 1.07
C ALA A 141 19.51 -10.99 1.60
N VAL A 142 18.51 -10.62 0.80
CA VAL A 142 17.10 -10.83 1.18
C VAL A 142 16.75 -12.31 1.23
N TYR A 143 17.16 -13.09 0.23
CA TYR A 143 16.91 -14.54 0.21
C TYR A 143 17.63 -15.27 1.35
N GLU A 144 18.88 -14.89 1.65
CA GLU A 144 19.65 -15.43 2.77
C GLU A 144 18.97 -15.12 4.10
N ALA A 145 18.60 -13.87 4.34
CA ALA A 145 17.91 -13.46 5.56
C ALA A 145 16.57 -14.20 5.74
N VAL A 146 15.75 -14.28 4.69
CA VAL A 146 14.46 -14.98 4.75
C VAL A 146 14.64 -16.47 5.01
N SER A 147 15.69 -17.10 4.44
CA SER A 147 16.00 -18.50 4.70
C SER A 147 16.28 -18.74 6.19
N LEU A 148 17.14 -17.91 6.80
CA LEU A 148 17.46 -17.99 8.22
C LEU A 148 16.25 -17.70 9.11
N ILE A 149 15.49 -16.67 8.81
CA ILE A 149 14.27 -16.30 9.57
C ILE A 149 13.27 -17.45 9.60
N LYS A 150 13.08 -18.13 8.47
CA LYS A 150 12.21 -19.32 8.37
C LYS A 150 12.76 -20.52 9.13
N GLU A 151 14.07 -20.77 9.07
CA GLU A 151 14.74 -21.83 9.83
C GLU A 151 14.49 -21.66 11.34
N TYR A 152 14.53 -20.42 11.83
CA TYR A 152 14.27 -20.07 13.23
C TYR A 152 12.78 -20.03 13.61
N GLY A 153 11.87 -20.10 12.61
CA GLY A 153 10.42 -20.14 12.82
C GLY A 153 9.81 -18.80 13.20
N PHE A 154 10.42 -17.68 12.81
CA PHE A 154 9.81 -16.36 12.96
C PHE A 154 8.78 -16.07 11.85
N GLU A 155 7.76 -15.29 12.16
CA GLU A 155 6.98 -14.59 11.15
C GLU A 155 7.84 -13.48 10.52
N PHE A 156 7.61 -13.20 9.24
CA PHE A 156 8.31 -12.07 8.61
C PHE A 156 7.41 -11.26 7.68
N GLY A 157 7.79 -10.00 7.55
CA GLY A 157 7.20 -9.05 6.62
C GLY A 157 8.22 -8.50 5.64
N ILE A 158 7.73 -7.96 4.52
CA ILE A 158 8.56 -7.30 3.51
C ILE A 158 8.02 -5.90 3.25
N GLN A 159 8.91 -4.89 3.37
CA GLN A 159 8.62 -3.52 2.99
C GLN A 159 9.21 -3.23 1.61
N LEU A 160 8.38 -2.69 0.70
CA LEU A 160 8.77 -2.28 -0.65
C LEU A 160 8.53 -0.79 -0.84
N MET A 161 9.35 -0.17 -1.69
CA MET A 161 9.18 1.22 -2.13
C MET A 161 8.90 1.26 -3.63
N ILE A 162 8.19 2.29 -4.06
CA ILE A 162 7.76 2.51 -5.44
C ILE A 162 8.31 3.85 -5.92
N GLY A 163 8.98 3.88 -7.06
CA GLY A 163 9.54 5.09 -7.65
C GLY A 163 10.90 5.49 -7.11
N LEU A 164 11.71 4.54 -6.67
CA LEU A 164 13.13 4.75 -6.38
C LEU A 164 13.91 5.11 -7.65
N PRO A 165 15.14 5.68 -7.54
CA PRO A 165 15.99 5.92 -8.70
C PRO A 165 16.20 4.66 -9.56
N GLY A 166 15.81 4.76 -10.84
CA GLY A 166 15.88 3.65 -11.78
C GLY A 166 14.71 2.67 -11.74
N ASP A 167 13.73 2.89 -10.87
CA ASP A 167 12.55 2.02 -10.77
C ASP A 167 11.56 2.24 -11.93
N SER A 168 10.92 1.18 -12.37
CA SER A 168 9.90 1.14 -13.42
C SER A 168 8.68 0.33 -12.98
N LEU A 169 7.62 0.30 -13.78
CA LEU A 169 6.48 -0.59 -13.54
C LEU A 169 6.92 -2.06 -13.55
N GLU A 170 7.84 -2.42 -14.45
CA GLU A 170 8.35 -3.78 -14.60
C GLU A 170 9.14 -4.21 -13.35
N THR A 171 10.00 -3.35 -12.81
CA THR A 171 10.78 -3.63 -11.59
C THR A 171 9.91 -3.66 -10.34
N CYS A 172 8.86 -2.83 -10.28
CA CYS A 172 7.82 -2.90 -9.25
C CYS A 172 7.08 -4.24 -9.28
N ILE A 173 6.60 -4.68 -10.46
CA ILE A 173 5.92 -5.98 -10.65
C ILE A 173 6.86 -7.13 -10.33
N TYR A 174 8.12 -7.05 -10.75
CA TYR A 174 9.14 -8.05 -10.43
C TYR A 174 9.31 -8.17 -8.91
N SER A 175 9.48 -7.06 -8.22
CA SER A 175 9.63 -7.03 -6.75
C SER A 175 8.40 -7.61 -6.01
N ALA A 176 7.18 -7.33 -6.50
CA ALA A 176 5.98 -7.93 -5.93
C ALA A 176 5.94 -9.46 -6.14
N LYS A 177 6.32 -9.95 -7.34
CA LYS A 177 6.37 -11.37 -7.64
C LYS A 177 7.43 -12.12 -6.82
N GLU A 178 8.61 -11.53 -6.63
CA GLU A 178 9.65 -12.12 -5.76
C GLU A 178 9.18 -12.18 -4.30
N THR A 179 8.47 -11.15 -3.84
CA THR A 179 7.84 -11.15 -2.52
C THR A 179 6.84 -12.31 -2.38
N VAL A 180 5.99 -12.56 -3.39
CA VAL A 180 5.05 -13.68 -3.38
C VAL A 180 5.77 -15.04 -3.27
N LYS A 181 6.89 -15.23 -3.98
CA LYS A 181 7.69 -16.46 -3.87
C LYS A 181 8.22 -16.71 -2.46
N LEU A 182 8.57 -15.66 -1.75
CA LEU A 182 9.07 -15.74 -0.38
C LEU A 182 7.96 -16.01 0.65
N LYS A 183 6.69 -15.71 0.34
CA LYS A 183 5.52 -15.95 1.20
C LYS A 183 5.62 -15.27 2.59
N PRO A 184 5.84 -13.96 2.67
CA PRO A 184 5.76 -13.26 3.94
C PRO A 184 4.32 -13.26 4.47
N SER A 185 4.13 -13.09 5.79
CA SER A 185 2.81 -12.93 6.38
C SER A 185 2.22 -11.54 6.12
N LEU A 186 3.07 -10.54 5.96
CA LEU A 186 2.67 -9.14 5.75
C LEU A 186 3.61 -8.38 4.82
N THR A 187 3.09 -7.29 4.26
CA THR A 187 3.86 -6.35 3.44
C THR A 187 3.42 -4.91 3.68
N ARG A 188 4.32 -3.98 3.34
CA ARG A 188 4.05 -2.53 3.27
C ARG A 188 4.54 -1.98 1.95
N LEU A 189 3.78 -1.05 1.38
CA LEU A 189 4.05 -0.39 0.10
C LEU A 189 4.17 1.12 0.31
N TYR A 190 5.32 1.68 0.02
CA TYR A 190 5.59 3.10 0.21
C TYR A 190 5.97 3.78 -1.11
N PRO A 191 5.18 4.74 -1.61
CA PRO A 191 5.64 5.60 -2.69
C PRO A 191 6.82 6.44 -2.21
N THR A 192 7.81 6.60 -3.07
CA THR A 192 8.97 7.45 -2.81
C THR A 192 8.57 8.92 -2.85
N ILE A 193 8.96 9.66 -1.83
CA ILE A 193 8.84 11.11 -1.74
C ILE A 193 10.21 11.74 -1.58
N VAL A 194 10.38 12.93 -2.11
CA VAL A 194 11.61 13.72 -1.96
C VAL A 194 11.50 14.55 -0.68
N ILE A 195 12.37 14.27 0.26
CA ILE A 195 12.38 14.92 1.59
C ILE A 195 13.63 15.80 1.70
N ASP A 196 13.52 16.91 2.44
CA ASP A 196 14.65 17.80 2.75
C ASP A 196 15.84 17.03 3.34
N ASP A 197 17.03 17.57 3.11
CA ASP A 197 18.31 17.06 3.61
C ASP A 197 18.53 15.58 3.23
N THR A 198 18.23 15.22 1.97
CA THR A 198 18.48 13.90 1.39
C THR A 198 19.26 14.02 0.08
N GLU A 199 20.08 13.02 -0.24
CA GLU A 199 20.72 12.96 -1.55
C GLU A 199 19.69 12.91 -2.68
N LEU A 200 18.52 12.33 -2.45
CA LEU A 200 17.43 12.29 -3.42
C LEU A 200 16.91 13.69 -3.78
N LEU A 201 16.90 14.63 -2.82
CA LEU A 201 16.58 16.04 -3.09
C LEU A 201 17.64 16.66 -4.00
N GLU A 202 18.92 16.44 -3.71
CA GLU A 202 20.01 16.95 -4.56
C GLU A 202 19.94 16.36 -5.97
N MET A 203 19.66 15.05 -6.11
CA MET A 203 19.44 14.41 -7.40
C MET A 203 18.24 15.02 -8.15
N TYR A 204 17.18 15.35 -7.45
CA TYR A 204 15.99 15.99 -8.03
C TYR A 204 16.32 17.42 -8.51
N GLU A 205 17.02 18.20 -7.71
CA GLU A 205 17.44 19.57 -8.06
C GLU A 205 18.42 19.60 -9.24
N ARG A 206 19.29 18.59 -9.37
CA ARG A 206 20.20 18.43 -10.52
C ARG A 206 19.52 17.84 -11.75
N GLY A 207 18.24 17.43 -11.67
CA GLY A 207 17.50 16.80 -12.77
C GLY A 207 17.91 15.34 -13.04
N GLU A 208 18.61 14.71 -12.12
CA GLU A 208 19.07 13.30 -12.20
C GLU A 208 17.96 12.31 -11.74
N TYR A 209 17.00 12.80 -10.99
CA TYR A 209 15.84 12.03 -10.51
C TYR A 209 14.56 12.82 -10.77
N GLN A 210 13.52 12.12 -11.22
CA GLN A 210 12.18 12.67 -11.37
C GLN A 210 11.22 11.86 -10.51
N PRO A 211 10.60 12.46 -9.49
CA PRO A 211 9.60 11.77 -8.68
C PRO A 211 8.36 11.41 -9.51
N LEU A 212 7.72 10.31 -9.18
CA LEU A 212 6.51 9.87 -9.86
C LEU A 212 5.39 10.91 -9.74
N SER A 213 4.65 11.10 -10.83
CA SER A 213 3.37 11.76 -10.76
C SER A 213 2.40 10.97 -9.87
N ARG A 214 1.35 11.63 -9.39
CA ARG A 214 0.33 10.98 -8.55
C ARG A 214 -0.30 9.77 -9.25
N GLU A 215 -0.61 9.91 -10.52
CA GLU A 215 -1.24 8.85 -11.32
C GLU A 215 -0.30 7.65 -11.51
N GLU A 216 0.98 7.89 -11.79
CA GLU A 216 1.97 6.83 -11.90
C GLU A 216 2.21 6.11 -10.58
N ALA A 217 2.33 6.86 -9.46
CA ALA A 217 2.50 6.28 -8.15
C ALA A 217 1.31 5.37 -7.78
N ILE A 218 0.07 5.83 -8.05
CA ILE A 218 -1.14 5.04 -7.82
C ILE A 218 -1.14 3.79 -8.71
N THR A 219 -0.84 3.94 -10.01
CA THR A 219 -0.87 2.85 -10.99
C THR A 219 0.13 1.74 -10.63
N ARG A 220 1.39 2.11 -10.35
CA ARG A 220 2.42 1.14 -9.98
C ARG A 220 2.11 0.45 -8.65
N THR A 221 1.62 1.22 -7.66
CA THR A 221 1.25 0.66 -6.36
C THR A 221 0.03 -0.27 -6.47
N ALA A 222 -0.97 0.06 -7.30
CA ALA A 222 -2.14 -0.78 -7.54
C ALA A 222 -1.75 -2.13 -8.19
N ALA A 223 -0.83 -2.11 -9.15
CA ALA A 223 -0.31 -3.34 -9.76
C ALA A 223 0.38 -4.26 -8.74
N MET A 224 1.25 -3.70 -7.88
CA MET A 224 1.89 -4.46 -6.81
C MET A 224 0.89 -4.96 -5.78
N TYR A 225 -0.05 -4.08 -5.36
CA TYR A 225 -1.09 -4.41 -4.39
C TYR A 225 -1.88 -5.63 -4.84
N LYS A 226 -2.36 -5.62 -6.10
CA LYS A 226 -3.15 -6.74 -6.64
C LYS A 226 -2.38 -8.06 -6.62
N ILE A 227 -1.12 -8.08 -7.04
CA ILE A 227 -0.26 -9.28 -7.04
C ILE A 227 -0.11 -9.85 -5.61
N LEU A 228 0.07 -8.99 -4.62
CA LEU A 228 0.28 -9.38 -3.23
C LEU A 228 -1.02 -9.81 -2.55
N ASP A 229 -2.13 -9.12 -2.81
CA ASP A 229 -3.46 -9.43 -2.28
C ASP A 229 -3.99 -10.76 -2.85
N ASP A 230 -3.87 -10.96 -4.17
CA ASP A 230 -4.23 -12.21 -4.86
C ASP A 230 -3.44 -13.43 -4.32
N ALA A 231 -2.22 -13.21 -3.80
CA ALA A 231 -1.41 -14.23 -3.14
C ALA A 231 -1.76 -14.42 -1.64
N GLY A 232 -2.72 -13.69 -1.09
CA GLY A 232 -3.16 -13.78 0.29
C GLY A 232 -2.19 -13.13 1.31
N ILE A 233 -1.27 -12.27 0.85
CA ILE A 233 -0.34 -11.56 1.73
C ILE A 233 -1.04 -10.35 2.35
N THR A 234 -0.97 -10.21 3.68
CA THR A 234 -1.59 -9.08 4.37
C THR A 234 -0.88 -7.77 4.06
N ILE A 235 -1.56 -6.84 3.39
CA ILE A 235 -1.02 -5.51 3.11
C ILE A 235 -1.32 -4.58 4.29
N MET A 236 -0.36 -4.46 5.21
CA MET A 236 -0.51 -3.70 6.45
C MET A 236 -0.65 -2.20 6.19
N ARG A 237 0.15 -1.67 5.27
CA ARG A 237 0.17 -0.24 4.96
C ARG A 237 0.44 0.02 3.49
N VAL A 238 -0.23 1.05 2.99
CA VAL A 238 0.02 1.65 1.68
C VAL A 238 0.13 3.17 1.88
N GLY A 239 1.27 3.74 1.51
CA GLY A 239 1.57 5.16 1.73
C GLY A 239 2.07 5.51 3.13
N LEU A 240 2.65 6.68 3.25
CA LEU A 240 3.21 7.20 4.50
C LEU A 240 2.11 7.71 5.43
N LYS A 241 2.38 7.64 6.74
CA LYS A 241 1.51 8.25 7.75
C LYS A 241 1.80 9.75 7.81
N SER A 242 0.76 10.57 7.96
CA SER A 242 0.94 11.98 8.33
C SER A 242 1.66 12.08 9.65
N THR A 243 2.68 12.92 9.69
CA THR A 243 3.35 13.38 10.90
C THR A 243 3.40 14.91 10.84
N ASP A 244 3.78 15.56 11.93
CA ASP A 244 3.92 17.03 11.96
C ASP A 244 4.92 17.57 10.92
N ILE A 245 5.83 16.71 10.44
CA ILE A 245 6.86 17.04 9.45
C ILE A 245 6.51 16.52 8.05
N ILE A 246 5.79 15.38 7.95
CA ILE A 246 5.34 14.81 6.69
C ILE A 246 3.85 15.12 6.50
N GLY A 247 3.56 16.18 5.75
CA GLY A 247 2.22 16.69 5.47
C GLY A 247 2.24 17.83 4.47
N GLU A 248 1.06 18.38 4.16
CA GLU A 248 0.95 19.58 3.32
C GLU A 248 1.66 20.76 4.01
N GLY A 249 2.68 21.34 3.34
CA GLY A 249 3.52 22.42 3.87
C GLY A 249 4.68 21.95 4.75
N GLY A 250 4.93 20.64 4.86
CA GLY A 250 6.08 20.07 5.55
C GLY A 250 7.32 19.89 4.65
N SER A 251 8.21 18.99 5.04
CA SER A 251 9.53 18.74 4.40
C SER A 251 9.48 17.96 3.09
N ILE A 252 8.38 18.03 2.32
CA ILE A 252 8.23 17.30 1.04
C ILE A 252 8.44 18.25 -0.13
N ASN A 253 9.46 17.97 -0.95
CA ASN A 253 9.83 18.78 -2.12
C ASN A 253 9.35 18.17 -3.44
N GLY A 254 8.96 16.89 -3.45
CA GLY A 254 8.48 16.21 -4.65
C GLY A 254 7.91 14.82 -4.37
N GLY A 255 7.26 14.26 -5.39
CA GLY A 255 6.56 12.99 -5.27
C GLY A 255 5.13 13.12 -4.73
N THR A 256 4.48 11.97 -4.55
CA THR A 256 3.06 11.93 -4.18
C THR A 256 2.89 11.58 -2.72
N TYR A 257 2.65 12.59 -1.91
CA TYR A 257 2.10 12.41 -0.57
C TYR A 257 0.59 12.64 -0.58
N HIS A 258 -0.17 11.73 0.00
CA HIS A 258 -1.59 11.89 0.24
C HIS A 258 -2.01 11.11 1.50
N PRO A 259 -2.74 11.72 2.45
CA PRO A 259 -3.10 11.06 3.71
C PRO A 259 -3.99 9.82 3.51
N ALA A 260 -4.77 9.80 2.43
CA ALA A 260 -5.60 8.67 2.01
C ALA A 260 -5.01 7.89 0.82
N PHE A 261 -3.68 7.81 0.68
CA PHE A 261 -3.05 7.18 -0.49
C PHE A 261 -3.53 5.74 -0.72
N ARG A 262 -3.73 4.96 0.36
CA ARG A 262 -4.31 3.62 0.27
C ARG A 262 -5.68 3.64 -0.43
N GLN A 263 -6.55 4.57 -0.08
CA GLN A 263 -7.88 4.69 -0.71
C GLN A 263 -7.79 5.05 -2.19
N LEU A 264 -6.81 5.86 -2.59
CA LEU A 264 -6.57 6.17 -4.01
C LEU A 264 -6.15 4.91 -4.78
N VAL A 265 -5.25 4.11 -4.21
CA VAL A 265 -4.80 2.83 -4.79
C VAL A 265 -5.96 1.83 -4.90
N GLU A 266 -6.70 1.61 -3.82
CA GLU A 266 -7.86 0.70 -3.81
C GLU A 266 -8.98 1.23 -4.73
N GLY A 267 -9.16 2.54 -4.84
CA GLY A 267 -10.07 3.18 -5.80
C GLY A 267 -9.66 2.91 -7.24
N ARG A 268 -8.36 2.93 -7.55
CA ARG A 268 -7.85 2.57 -8.88
C ARG A 268 -8.09 1.09 -9.19
N ILE A 269 -7.83 0.19 -8.25
CA ILE A 269 -8.13 -1.23 -8.41
C ILE A 269 -9.62 -1.44 -8.69
N ALA A 270 -10.49 -0.77 -7.92
CA ALA A 270 -11.93 -0.83 -8.16
C ALA A 270 -12.32 -0.33 -9.56
N ARG A 271 -11.71 0.76 -10.03
CA ARG A 271 -11.92 1.28 -11.39
C ARG A 271 -11.54 0.25 -12.44
N ASP A 272 -10.35 -0.31 -12.33
CA ASP A 272 -9.80 -1.26 -13.30
C ASP A 272 -10.62 -2.57 -13.37
N GLU A 273 -11.31 -2.95 -12.28
CA GLU A 273 -12.21 -4.12 -12.26
C GLU A 273 -13.64 -3.81 -12.76
N ILE A 274 -14.13 -2.60 -12.54
CA ILE A 274 -15.47 -2.17 -12.96
C ILE A 274 -15.49 -1.80 -14.45
N GLU A 275 -14.48 -1.12 -14.92
CA GLU A 275 -14.41 -0.55 -16.27
C GLU A 275 -14.63 -1.59 -17.39
N PRO A 276 -13.97 -2.76 -17.41
CA PRO A 276 -14.19 -3.77 -18.45
C PRO A 276 -15.61 -4.36 -18.46
N GLN A 277 -16.32 -4.30 -17.32
CA GLN A 277 -17.70 -4.75 -17.23
C GLN A 277 -18.65 -3.71 -17.83
N LEU A 278 -18.39 -2.41 -17.60
CA LEU A 278 -19.13 -1.31 -18.22
C LEU A 278 -18.88 -1.23 -19.73
N ASP A 279 -17.64 -1.42 -20.18
CA ASP A 279 -17.30 -1.46 -21.61
C ASP A 279 -18.15 -2.51 -22.34
N ARG A 280 -18.25 -3.73 -21.81
CA ARG A 280 -19.08 -4.80 -22.38
C ARG A 280 -20.57 -4.40 -22.46
N ILE A 281 -21.11 -3.78 -21.44
CA ILE A 281 -22.51 -3.32 -21.44
C ILE A 281 -22.72 -2.24 -22.51
N VAL A 282 -21.79 -1.32 -22.64
CA VAL A 282 -21.88 -0.26 -23.66
C VAL A 282 -21.81 -0.85 -25.06
N ASP A 283 -20.92 -1.78 -25.31
CA ASP A 283 -20.82 -2.48 -26.59
C ASP A 283 -22.11 -3.24 -26.95
N GLU A 284 -22.71 -3.96 -25.99
CA GLU A 284 -24.02 -4.61 -26.19
C GLU A 284 -25.15 -3.62 -26.48
N ILE A 285 -25.15 -2.45 -25.82
CA ILE A 285 -26.14 -1.41 -26.06
C ILE A 285 -25.98 -0.85 -27.49
N ARG A 286 -24.77 -0.60 -27.91
CA ARG A 286 -24.44 -0.10 -29.25
C ARG A 286 -24.88 -1.10 -30.35
N GLU A 287 -24.51 -2.36 -30.18
CA GLU A 287 -24.94 -3.42 -31.11
C GLU A 287 -26.46 -3.55 -31.24
N ARG A 288 -27.20 -3.49 -30.10
CA ARG A 288 -28.67 -3.54 -30.14
C ARG A 288 -29.26 -2.32 -30.83
N ARG A 289 -28.70 -1.14 -30.64
CA ARG A 289 -29.13 0.10 -31.31
C ARG A 289 -28.89 0.01 -32.82
N ASP A 290 -27.71 -0.46 -33.24
CA ASP A 290 -27.37 -0.60 -34.65
C ASP A 290 -28.28 -1.60 -35.36
N LYS A 291 -28.52 -2.78 -34.77
CA LYS A 291 -29.49 -3.78 -35.29
C LYS A 291 -30.92 -3.22 -35.39
N SER A 292 -31.34 -2.43 -34.39
CA SER A 292 -32.65 -1.77 -34.43
C SER A 292 -32.71 -0.73 -35.53
N CYS A 293 -31.64 0.04 -35.73
CA CYS A 293 -31.54 1.02 -36.83
C CYS A 293 -31.59 0.34 -38.22
N GLU A 294 -30.89 -0.78 -38.40
CA GLU A 294 -30.92 -1.54 -39.66
C GLU A 294 -32.32 -2.13 -39.94
N LEU A 295 -32.99 -2.69 -38.93
CA LEU A 295 -34.35 -3.21 -39.07
C LEU A 295 -35.35 -2.13 -39.43
N ILE A 296 -35.24 -0.96 -38.83
CA ILE A 296 -36.11 0.20 -39.15
C ILE A 296 -35.80 0.75 -40.55
N ALA A 297 -34.52 0.88 -40.90
CA ALA A 297 -34.12 1.31 -42.23
C ALA A 297 -34.62 0.39 -43.36
N ASN A 298 -34.60 -0.94 -43.10
CA ASN A 298 -35.11 -1.93 -44.04
C ASN A 298 -36.65 -1.98 -44.14
N HIS A 299 -37.40 -1.51 -43.11
CA HIS A 299 -38.85 -1.48 -43.11
C HIS A 299 -39.45 -0.16 -43.66
N LEU A 300 -38.67 0.91 -43.63
CA LEU A 300 -39.12 2.26 -44.04
C LEU A 300 -38.59 2.61 -45.46
N GLN A 301 -39.12 1.97 -46.48
CA GLN A 301 -39.07 2.54 -47.86
C GLN A 301 -39.96 3.80 -47.89
N GLY A 302 -39.35 4.95 -47.59
CA GLY A 302 -39.83 6.27 -47.97
C GLY A 302 -40.95 6.92 -47.19
N ARG A 303 -40.73 7.27 -45.90
CA ARG A 303 -41.52 8.31 -45.19
C ARG A 303 -40.71 9.03 -44.13
N ASP A 304 -40.85 10.38 -44.08
CA ASP A 304 -40.13 11.33 -43.22
C ASP A 304 -40.42 11.27 -41.69
N LEU A 305 -40.97 10.17 -41.16
CA LEU A 305 -41.38 10.03 -39.76
C LEU A 305 -40.25 9.49 -38.84
N VAL A 306 -39.02 9.38 -39.36
CA VAL A 306 -37.91 8.72 -38.64
C VAL A 306 -37.27 9.62 -37.58
N ASN A 307 -37.45 10.95 -37.64
CA ASN A 307 -36.60 11.85 -36.85
C ASN A 307 -36.98 12.03 -35.37
N GLU A 308 -38.25 11.92 -34.97
CA GLU A 308 -38.63 12.19 -33.58
C GLU A 308 -38.51 10.98 -32.65
N SER A 309 -38.92 9.80 -33.08
CA SER A 309 -38.75 8.58 -32.25
C SER A 309 -37.28 8.11 -32.18
N PHE A 310 -36.48 8.38 -33.22
CA PHE A 310 -35.02 8.13 -33.22
C PHE A 310 -34.28 9.04 -32.23
N ASN A 311 -34.66 10.32 -32.14
CA ASN A 311 -34.06 11.24 -31.20
C ASN A 311 -34.45 10.95 -29.72
N GLN A 312 -35.65 10.48 -29.45
CA GLN A 312 -36.09 10.12 -28.09
C GLN A 312 -35.43 8.83 -27.57
N GLN A 313 -35.20 7.81 -28.41
CA GLN A 313 -34.46 6.61 -28.03
C GLN A 313 -32.93 6.86 -27.88
N ARG A 314 -32.37 7.85 -28.55
CA ARG A 314 -30.98 8.29 -28.38
C ARG A 314 -30.73 9.00 -27.04
N LEU A 315 -31.76 9.56 -26.40
CA LEU A 315 -31.63 10.42 -25.20
C LEU A 315 -31.85 9.70 -23.88
N SER A 316 -32.36 8.46 -23.85
CA SER A 316 -32.53 7.74 -22.60
C SER A 316 -31.26 7.03 -22.18
N ARG A 317 -30.66 7.50 -21.08
CA ARG A 317 -29.54 6.81 -20.44
C ARG A 317 -29.99 5.46 -19.88
N VAL A 318 -29.20 4.42 -20.16
CA VAL A 318 -29.47 3.11 -19.60
C VAL A 318 -29.06 3.10 -18.11
N LYS A 319 -29.98 2.67 -17.25
CA LYS A 319 -29.72 2.61 -15.82
C LYS A 319 -28.87 1.40 -15.48
N VAL A 320 -27.76 1.65 -14.78
CA VAL A 320 -26.80 0.62 -14.38
C VAL A 320 -26.54 0.74 -12.89
N ASP A 321 -26.70 -0.35 -12.17
CA ASP A 321 -26.34 -0.45 -10.74
C ASP A 321 -25.01 -1.21 -10.62
N VAL A 322 -24.00 -0.56 -10.01
CA VAL A 322 -22.70 -1.14 -9.67
C VAL A 322 -22.72 -1.54 -8.20
N PHE A 323 -22.60 -2.83 -7.93
CA PHE A 323 -22.61 -3.39 -6.58
C PHE A 323 -21.19 -3.70 -6.11
N SER A 324 -20.93 -3.43 -4.84
CA SER A 324 -19.69 -3.76 -4.13
C SER A 324 -19.99 -4.20 -2.70
N SER A 325 -19.05 -4.91 -2.08
CA SER A 325 -19.13 -5.19 -0.65
C SER A 325 -19.12 -3.89 0.20
N PRO A 326 -19.67 -3.91 1.42
CA PRO A 326 -19.65 -2.73 2.32
C PRO A 326 -18.24 -2.16 2.52
N LYS A 327 -17.25 -3.04 2.63
CA LYS A 327 -15.84 -2.67 2.84
C LYS A 327 -15.25 -1.92 1.63
N TRP A 328 -15.70 -2.23 0.40
CA TRP A 328 -15.17 -1.65 -0.83
C TRP A 328 -16.05 -0.60 -1.47
N PHE A 329 -17.17 -0.27 -0.88
CA PHE A 329 -18.12 0.71 -1.43
C PHE A 329 -17.47 2.09 -1.65
N SER A 330 -16.73 2.61 -0.66
CA SER A 330 -16.04 3.89 -0.81
C SER A 330 -14.95 3.86 -1.88
N ASN A 331 -14.30 2.71 -2.08
CA ASN A 331 -13.28 2.51 -3.12
C ASN A 331 -13.94 2.41 -4.51
N ALA A 332 -15.10 1.76 -4.64
CA ALA A 332 -15.87 1.72 -5.89
C ALA A 332 -16.28 3.13 -6.35
N VAL A 333 -16.78 3.95 -5.43
CA VAL A 333 -17.14 5.36 -5.69
C VAL A 333 -15.89 6.23 -5.95
N GLY A 334 -14.77 5.87 -5.35
CA GLY A 334 -13.50 6.61 -5.40
C GLY A 334 -13.41 7.72 -4.36
N ASN A 335 -12.18 8.12 -4.02
CA ASN A 335 -11.93 9.22 -3.10
C ASN A 335 -12.55 10.53 -3.63
N GLY A 336 -13.39 11.20 -2.83
CA GLY A 336 -14.11 12.39 -3.31
C GLY A 336 -15.03 12.15 -4.51
N GLY A 337 -15.40 10.89 -4.81
CA GLY A 337 -16.25 10.53 -5.94
C GLY A 337 -15.53 10.48 -7.29
N GLU A 338 -14.20 10.37 -7.31
CA GLU A 338 -13.37 10.38 -8.52
C GLU A 338 -13.79 9.30 -9.54
N ASN A 339 -14.01 8.05 -9.10
CA ASN A 339 -14.43 6.97 -9.99
C ASN A 339 -15.84 7.21 -10.56
N LYS A 340 -16.75 7.71 -9.72
CA LYS A 340 -18.10 8.06 -10.18
C LYS A 340 -18.04 9.08 -11.29
N LYS A 341 -17.29 10.17 -11.12
CA LYS A 341 -17.11 11.22 -12.15
C LYS A 341 -16.47 10.64 -13.41
N TYR A 342 -15.40 9.87 -13.25
CA TYR A 342 -14.71 9.22 -14.36
C TYR A 342 -15.67 8.38 -15.21
N PHE A 343 -16.50 7.54 -14.58
CA PHE A 343 -17.43 6.69 -15.30
C PHE A 343 -18.58 7.50 -15.94
N GLU A 344 -19.09 8.55 -15.26
CA GLU A 344 -20.12 9.43 -15.81
C GLU A 344 -19.63 10.19 -17.05
N GLU A 345 -18.35 10.57 -17.09
CA GLU A 345 -17.69 11.23 -18.23
C GLU A 345 -17.38 10.24 -19.36
N LYS A 346 -16.85 9.07 -19.04
CA LYS A 346 -16.47 8.05 -20.02
C LYS A 346 -17.69 7.39 -20.68
N TYR A 347 -18.77 7.21 -19.93
CA TYR A 347 -19.99 6.51 -20.36
C TYR A 347 -21.23 7.40 -20.29
N PRO A 348 -21.33 8.45 -21.13
CA PRO A 348 -22.44 9.40 -21.11
C PRO A 348 -23.81 8.75 -21.41
N GLU A 349 -23.83 7.59 -22.08
CA GLU A 349 -25.00 6.77 -22.35
C GLU A 349 -25.55 6.00 -21.14
N LEU A 350 -24.78 5.92 -20.05
CA LEU A 350 -25.17 5.23 -18.82
C LEU A 350 -25.62 6.20 -17.71
N SER A 351 -26.56 5.75 -16.89
CA SER A 351 -26.91 6.37 -15.60
C SER A 351 -26.47 5.42 -14.49
N ILE A 352 -25.28 5.65 -13.95
CA ILE A 352 -24.61 4.72 -13.02
C ILE A 352 -24.97 5.05 -11.58
N LYS A 353 -25.37 4.02 -10.81
CA LYS A 353 -25.58 4.11 -9.37
C LYS A 353 -24.76 3.05 -8.66
N PHE A 354 -24.07 3.46 -7.59
CA PHE A 354 -23.33 2.55 -6.71
C PHE A 354 -24.22 2.05 -5.58
N ARG A 355 -24.14 0.76 -5.27
CA ARG A 355 -24.93 0.09 -4.24
C ARG A 355 -24.06 -0.88 -3.44
N VAL A 356 -24.47 -1.13 -2.20
CA VAL A 356 -23.86 -2.14 -1.34
C VAL A 356 -24.55 -3.48 -1.56
N ASP A 357 -23.74 -4.55 -1.57
CA ASP A 357 -24.20 -5.94 -1.57
C ASP A 357 -23.36 -6.74 -0.58
N ASP A 358 -23.97 -7.17 0.50
CA ASP A 358 -23.32 -7.90 1.59
C ASP A 358 -22.86 -9.31 1.18
N SER A 359 -23.32 -9.83 0.05
CA SER A 359 -22.92 -11.15 -0.46
C SER A 359 -21.60 -11.13 -1.23
N LEU A 360 -21.08 -9.94 -1.57
CA LEU A 360 -19.84 -9.80 -2.30
C LEU A 360 -18.63 -9.78 -1.36
N GLU A 361 -17.56 -10.43 -1.78
CA GLU A 361 -16.28 -10.39 -1.10
C GLU A 361 -15.53 -9.06 -1.36
N ALA A 362 -14.42 -8.86 -0.66
CA ALA A 362 -13.55 -7.70 -0.88
C ALA A 362 -13.07 -7.66 -2.34
N ALA A 363 -13.03 -6.47 -2.93
CA ALA A 363 -12.65 -6.22 -4.32
C ALA A 363 -13.49 -6.95 -5.40
N GLN A 364 -14.64 -7.54 -5.02
CA GLN A 364 -15.60 -8.06 -5.99
C GLN A 364 -16.64 -7.01 -6.35
N PHE A 365 -16.96 -6.93 -7.64
CA PHE A 365 -17.94 -6.02 -8.19
C PHE A 365 -18.89 -6.76 -9.12
N ARG A 366 -20.17 -6.42 -9.02
CA ARG A 366 -21.23 -6.94 -9.90
C ARG A 366 -21.98 -5.77 -10.51
N ILE A 367 -22.24 -5.84 -11.80
CA ILE A 367 -22.96 -4.80 -12.52
C ILE A 367 -24.27 -5.38 -13.04
N ASN A 368 -25.38 -4.69 -12.74
CA ASN A 368 -26.70 -5.02 -13.25
C ASN A 368 -27.21 -3.90 -14.16
N CYS A 369 -27.64 -4.26 -15.36
CA CYS A 369 -28.32 -3.38 -16.27
C CYS A 369 -29.82 -3.45 -15.99
N ASN A 370 -30.43 -2.32 -15.59
CA ASN A 370 -31.86 -2.22 -15.38
C ASN A 370 -32.49 -1.78 -16.72
N THR A 371 -32.84 -2.77 -17.55
CA THR A 371 -33.55 -2.55 -18.82
C THR A 371 -34.99 -2.13 -18.60
#